data_1350a050997cd0875fd3d65d5a1570ae
#
_entry.id   1350a050997cd0875fd3d65d5a1570ae
#
_cell.length_a   1.000
_cell.length_b   1.000
_cell.length_c   1.000
_cell.angle_alpha   90.00
_cell.angle_beta   90.00
_cell.angle_gamma   90.00
#
_symmetry.space_group_name_H-M   'P 1'
#
loop_
_entity.id
_entity.type
_entity.pdbx_description
1 polymer ?
#
loop_
_entity_poly.entity_id
_entity_poly.type
_entity_poly.pdbx_seq_one_letter_code
_entity_poly.pdbx_strand_id
1 'polypeptide(L)'
;TAADGDNIVFGKGGWYTLEFIAKIKSNALVYTLNVYKAEVFVTGSAFGGFPDDGFNGVCTPPADNTGDWVSPAFTASGEMRAYVKVGERSWWQTEFTLKGGSEIFFRETTDIPVNWEGALGADYSVKVSAGNKLHVSFDKGTGFIE
;
A
#
# COMPACT_ATOMS: atom_id res chain seq x y z
N THR A 1 -4.44 17.73 12.15
CA THR A 1 -3.51 18.61 11.43
C THR A 1 -3.93 20.06 11.61
N ALA A 2 -3.00 20.94 11.71
CA ALA A 2 -3.20 22.38 11.70
C ALA A 2 -2.27 22.99 10.63
N ALA A 3 -2.58 24.22 10.19
CA ALA A 3 -1.66 25.01 9.38
C ALA A 3 -0.88 25.95 10.30
N ASP A 4 0.40 26.09 10.07
CA ASP A 4 1.26 27.08 10.69
C ASP A 4 2.05 27.76 9.58
N GLY A 5 1.57 28.94 9.18
CA GLY A 5 2.03 29.60 7.98
C GLY A 5 1.80 28.73 6.75
N ASP A 6 2.88 28.44 6.00
CA ASP A 6 2.87 27.63 4.79
C ASP A 6 3.06 26.11 5.08
N ASN A 7 3.13 25.72 6.36
CA ASN A 7 3.43 24.35 6.75
C ASN A 7 2.17 23.60 7.23
N ILE A 8 2.16 22.29 7.00
CA ILE A 8 1.19 21.37 7.58
C ILE A 8 1.82 20.76 8.83
N VAL A 9 1.21 21.01 10.00
CA VAL A 9 1.71 20.50 11.27
C VAL A 9 0.88 19.31 11.74
N PHE A 10 1.56 18.24 12.09
CA PHE A 10 0.97 17.07 12.72
C PHE A 10 1.14 17.16 14.24
N GLY A 11 0.04 17.26 14.97
CA GLY A 11 0.05 17.34 16.43
C GLY A 11 0.43 16.04 17.14
N LYS A 12 0.54 14.94 16.41
CA LYS A 12 0.94 13.62 16.92
C LYS A 12 1.85 12.96 15.88
N GLY A 13 2.96 12.40 16.33
CA GLY A 13 3.84 11.57 15.50
C GLY A 13 3.14 10.29 15.04
N GLY A 14 3.60 9.70 13.95
CA GLY A 14 3.08 8.48 13.38
C GLY A 14 3.18 8.44 11.86
N TRP A 15 2.68 7.37 11.28
CA TRP A 15 2.58 7.18 9.85
C TRP A 15 1.24 7.69 9.33
N TYR A 16 1.28 8.47 8.25
CA TYR A 16 0.12 9.08 7.64
C TYR A 16 0.12 8.88 6.13
N THR A 17 -1.06 8.67 5.57
CA THR A 17 -1.28 8.72 4.13
C THR A 17 -1.85 10.09 3.78
N LEU A 18 -1.25 10.72 2.78
CA LEU A 18 -1.66 12.03 2.26
C LEU A 18 -2.29 11.87 0.90
N GLU A 19 -3.51 12.37 0.73
CA GLU A 19 -4.20 12.40 -0.55
C GLU A 19 -4.37 13.85 -1.01
N PHE A 20 -3.64 14.21 -2.07
CA PHE A 20 -3.78 15.49 -2.74
C PHE A 20 -4.80 15.38 -3.87
N ILE A 21 -5.82 16.21 -3.83
CA ILE A 21 -6.85 16.28 -4.85
C ILE A 21 -6.80 17.66 -5.49
N ALA A 22 -6.56 17.71 -6.80
CA ALA A 22 -6.63 18.91 -7.60
C ALA A 22 -7.91 18.88 -8.46
N LYS A 23 -8.74 19.90 -8.38
CA LYS A 23 -10.00 20.03 -9.15
C LYS A 23 -10.09 21.41 -9.77
N ILE A 24 -10.61 21.50 -11.00
CA ILE A 24 -11.00 22.77 -11.62
C ILE A 24 -12.42 23.08 -11.17
N LYS A 25 -12.60 24.22 -10.53
CA LYS A 25 -13.92 24.76 -10.12
C LYS A 25 -14.00 26.22 -10.54
N SER A 26 -15.00 26.54 -11.37
CA SER A 26 -15.22 27.93 -11.86
C SER A 26 -13.96 28.56 -12.47
N ASN A 27 -13.25 27.82 -13.32
CA ASN A 27 -11.98 28.20 -13.97
C ASN A 27 -10.80 28.46 -13.00
N ALA A 28 -10.93 28.07 -11.73
CA ALA A 28 -9.84 28.09 -10.75
C ALA A 28 -9.42 26.66 -10.35
N LEU A 29 -8.13 26.48 -10.12
CA LEU A 29 -7.59 25.22 -9.59
C LEU A 29 -7.73 25.22 -8.06
N VAL A 30 -8.47 24.25 -7.56
CA VAL A 30 -8.71 24.08 -6.12
C VAL A 30 -8.02 22.81 -5.65
N TYR A 31 -7.24 22.93 -4.60
CA TYR A 31 -6.53 21.82 -3.96
C TYR A 31 -7.20 21.43 -2.66
N THR A 32 -7.28 20.13 -2.42
CA THR A 32 -7.69 19.55 -1.14
C THR A 32 -6.61 18.58 -0.68
N LEU A 33 -6.22 18.65 0.57
CA LEU A 33 -5.37 17.65 1.21
C LEU A 33 -6.18 16.90 2.26
N ASN A 34 -6.34 15.62 2.04
CA ASN A 34 -6.86 14.70 3.04
C ASN A 34 -5.70 13.98 3.73
N VAL A 35 -5.81 13.80 5.04
CA VAL A 35 -4.80 13.15 5.87
C VAL A 35 -5.46 12.01 6.62
N TYR A 36 -4.94 10.80 6.43
CA TYR A 36 -5.42 9.59 7.08
C TYR A 36 -4.31 8.98 7.93
N LYS A 37 -4.65 8.27 9.00
CA LYS A 37 -3.69 7.37 9.63
C LYS A 37 -3.32 6.29 8.63
N ALA A 38 -2.03 6.01 8.45
CA ALA A 38 -1.60 5.00 7.52
C ALA A 38 -2.01 3.60 7.98
N GLU A 39 -2.52 2.81 7.04
CA GLU A 39 -2.85 1.40 7.19
C GLU A 39 -2.37 0.66 5.94
N VAL A 40 -1.67 -0.44 6.15
CA VAL A 40 -1.11 -1.30 5.09
C VAL A 40 -1.71 -2.69 5.23
N PHE A 41 -2.08 -3.27 4.10
CA PHE A 41 -2.75 -4.56 4.05
C PHE A 41 -2.08 -5.51 3.07
N VAL A 42 -2.16 -6.79 3.37
CA VAL A 42 -1.89 -7.89 2.43
C VAL A 42 -3.16 -8.61 2.08
N THR A 43 -3.21 -9.15 0.87
CA THR A 43 -4.35 -9.87 0.31
C THR A 43 -3.88 -10.78 -0.83
N GLY A 44 -4.78 -11.35 -1.62
CA GLY A 44 -4.48 -12.24 -2.73
C GLY A 44 -4.66 -13.70 -2.39
N SER A 45 -4.36 -14.60 -3.34
CA SER A 45 -4.56 -16.03 -3.15
C SER A 45 -3.76 -16.62 -1.99
N ALA A 46 -2.60 -16.02 -1.66
CA ALA A 46 -1.80 -16.38 -0.50
C ALA A 46 -2.45 -16.01 0.85
N PHE A 47 -3.46 -15.15 0.83
CA PHE A 47 -4.26 -14.77 2.01
C PHE A 47 -5.74 -15.20 1.93
N GLY A 48 -6.06 -16.09 1.01
CA GLY A 48 -7.38 -16.71 0.84
C GLY A 48 -8.28 -16.03 -0.21
N GLY A 49 -7.94 -14.84 -0.69
CA GLY A 49 -8.76 -14.11 -1.68
C GLY A 49 -8.45 -12.61 -1.69
N PHE A 50 -9.44 -11.81 -2.06
CA PHE A 50 -9.31 -10.38 -2.23
C PHE A 50 -10.13 -9.57 -1.22
N PRO A 51 -9.85 -8.25 -1.06
CA PRO A 51 -10.53 -7.40 -0.07
C PRO A 51 -12.04 -7.33 -0.23
N ASP A 52 -12.54 -7.39 -1.46
CA ASP A 52 -13.98 -7.35 -1.75
C ASP A 52 -14.73 -8.57 -1.18
N ASP A 53 -14.01 -9.67 -0.96
CA ASP A 53 -14.49 -10.89 -0.30
C ASP A 53 -14.13 -10.95 1.19
N GLY A 54 -13.57 -9.89 1.75
CA GLY A 54 -13.19 -9.79 3.16
C GLY A 54 -11.81 -10.36 3.51
N PHE A 55 -11.00 -10.74 2.55
CA PHE A 55 -9.66 -11.31 2.78
C PHE A 55 -8.59 -10.23 2.90
N ASN A 56 -8.36 -9.74 4.11
CA ASN A 56 -7.40 -8.69 4.42
C ASN A 56 -6.55 -9.05 5.63
N GLY A 57 -5.24 -8.98 5.46
CA GLY A 57 -4.28 -9.05 6.57
C GLY A 57 -3.73 -7.67 6.89
N VAL A 58 -3.98 -7.18 8.09
CA VAL A 58 -3.50 -5.86 8.53
C VAL A 58 -2.03 -5.96 8.92
N CYS A 59 -1.17 -5.16 8.30
CA CYS A 59 0.23 -5.09 8.66
C CYS A 59 0.43 -4.30 9.97
N THR A 60 1.36 -4.76 10.79
CA THR A 60 1.79 -4.04 11.99
C THR A 60 2.76 -2.92 11.58
N PRO A 61 2.50 -1.67 11.94
CA PRO A 61 3.43 -0.58 11.65
C PRO A 61 4.71 -0.71 12.49
N PRO A 62 5.84 -0.15 12.04
CA PRO A 62 7.03 -0.01 12.85
C PRO A 62 6.76 0.91 14.04
N ALA A 63 7.50 0.70 15.14
CA ALA A 63 7.37 1.48 16.36
C ALA A 63 7.80 2.95 16.18
N ASP A 64 8.77 3.16 15.30
CA ASP A 64 9.39 4.46 15.01
C ASP A 64 8.97 4.96 13.62
N ASN A 65 9.52 6.10 13.23
CA ASN A 65 9.33 6.69 11.89
C ASN A 65 10.17 6.03 10.79
N THR A 66 10.92 5.01 11.12
CA THR A 66 11.71 4.15 10.22
C THR A 66 11.44 2.68 10.54
N GLY A 67 11.78 1.79 9.61
CA GLY A 67 11.62 0.35 9.80
C GLY A 67 10.49 -0.25 9.01
N ASP A 68 10.21 -1.51 9.29
CA ASP A 68 9.35 -2.31 8.44
C ASP A 68 7.91 -2.37 8.97
N TRP A 69 6.97 -2.23 8.06
CA TRP A 69 5.61 -2.72 8.24
C TRP A 69 5.64 -4.24 8.04
N VAL A 70 5.07 -4.99 8.96
CA VAL A 70 5.12 -6.46 8.93
C VAL A 70 3.72 -7.03 8.79
N SER A 71 3.51 -7.86 7.78
CA SER A 71 2.23 -8.53 7.59
C SER A 71 1.99 -9.65 8.62
N PRO A 72 0.74 -10.07 8.83
CA PRO A 72 0.50 -11.39 9.38
C PRO A 72 1.08 -12.46 8.43
N ALA A 73 1.28 -13.67 8.97
CA ALA A 73 1.72 -14.81 8.16
C ALA A 73 0.68 -15.14 7.07
N PHE A 74 1.15 -15.41 5.85
CA PHE A 74 0.29 -15.88 4.77
C PHE A 74 -0.32 -17.24 5.12
N THR A 75 -1.59 -17.42 4.82
CA THR A 75 -2.35 -18.62 5.17
C THR A 75 -2.18 -19.76 4.17
N ALA A 76 -1.73 -19.44 2.96
CA ALA A 76 -1.51 -20.41 1.89
C ALA A 76 -0.29 -20.01 1.05
N SER A 77 0.19 -20.95 0.23
CA SER A 77 1.10 -20.62 -0.86
C SER A 77 0.32 -20.02 -2.03
N GLY A 78 0.83 -18.94 -2.62
CA GLY A 78 0.13 -18.29 -3.72
C GLY A 78 0.72 -16.92 -4.04
N GLU A 79 -0.07 -16.11 -4.76
CA GLU A 79 0.30 -14.75 -5.10
C GLU A 79 -0.03 -13.80 -3.96
N MET A 80 0.96 -13.03 -3.54
CA MET A 80 0.78 -11.90 -2.62
C MET A 80 0.31 -10.68 -3.38
N ARG A 81 -0.65 -9.97 -2.79
CA ARG A 81 -1.05 -8.61 -3.13
C ARG A 81 -0.93 -7.73 -1.88
N ALA A 82 -0.59 -6.48 -2.05
CA ALA A 82 -0.51 -5.53 -0.93
C ALA A 82 -1.02 -4.16 -1.35
N TYR A 83 -1.53 -3.39 -0.40
CA TYR A 83 -2.00 -2.03 -0.68
C TYR A 83 -1.93 -1.15 0.57
N VAL A 84 -1.90 0.16 0.33
CA VAL A 84 -2.04 1.18 1.37
C VAL A 84 -3.47 1.70 1.34
N LYS A 85 -4.17 1.71 2.48
CA LYS A 85 -5.52 2.28 2.53
C LYS A 85 -5.47 3.80 2.44
N VAL A 86 -6.26 4.36 1.52
CA VAL A 86 -6.39 5.81 1.31
C VAL A 86 -7.87 6.19 1.22
N GLY A 87 -8.44 6.64 2.33
CA GLY A 87 -9.84 7.07 2.39
C GLY A 87 -10.81 6.03 1.80
N GLU A 88 -11.64 6.48 0.88
CA GLU A 88 -12.63 5.66 0.17
C GLU A 88 -12.12 5.08 -1.17
N ARG A 89 -10.81 5.19 -1.45
CA ARG A 89 -10.26 4.61 -2.68
C ARG A 89 -10.33 3.09 -2.65
N SER A 90 -10.60 2.50 -3.81
CA SER A 90 -10.52 1.06 -3.98
C SER A 90 -9.08 0.58 -3.74
N TRP A 91 -8.94 -0.58 -3.13
CA TRP A 91 -7.65 -1.17 -2.76
C TRP A 91 -6.65 -1.26 -3.94
N TRP A 92 -7.13 -1.61 -5.13
CA TRP A 92 -6.32 -1.73 -6.34
C TRP A 92 -5.75 -0.38 -6.85
N GLN A 93 -6.31 0.77 -6.44
CA GLN A 93 -5.80 2.10 -6.80
C GLN A 93 -4.54 2.47 -6.03
N THR A 94 -4.26 1.77 -4.94
CA THR A 94 -3.12 2.01 -4.06
C THR A 94 -2.32 0.72 -3.84
N GLU A 95 -2.54 -0.25 -4.72
CA GLU A 95 -1.87 -1.53 -4.75
C GLU A 95 -0.38 -1.36 -5.06
N PHE A 96 0.45 -2.17 -4.41
CA PHE A 96 1.87 -2.27 -4.71
C PHE A 96 2.34 -3.73 -4.69
N THR A 97 3.48 -3.96 -5.29
CA THR A 97 4.21 -5.23 -5.28
C THR A 97 5.68 -5.00 -4.97
N LEU A 98 6.46 -6.07 -4.86
CA LEU A 98 7.92 -6.02 -4.76
C LEU A 98 8.53 -6.41 -6.10
N LYS A 99 8.81 -5.44 -6.96
CA LYS A 99 9.48 -5.67 -8.24
C LYS A 99 10.87 -6.28 -8.01
N GLY A 100 11.16 -7.35 -8.72
CA GLY A 100 12.40 -8.12 -8.53
C GLY A 100 12.57 -8.67 -7.12
N GLY A 101 11.46 -8.80 -6.35
CA GLY A 101 11.43 -9.32 -4.99
C GLY A 101 11.88 -8.34 -3.90
N SER A 102 12.20 -7.10 -4.23
CA SER A 102 12.72 -6.14 -3.22
C SER A 102 12.31 -4.69 -3.38
N GLU A 103 12.04 -4.19 -4.58
CA GLU A 103 11.69 -2.79 -4.82
C GLU A 103 10.18 -2.59 -4.68
N ILE A 104 9.73 -1.63 -3.86
CA ILE A 104 8.31 -1.27 -3.80
C ILE A 104 7.92 -0.62 -5.13
N PHE A 105 6.98 -1.23 -5.83
CA PHE A 105 6.44 -0.74 -7.08
C PHE A 105 4.93 -0.57 -6.96
N PHE A 106 4.46 0.67 -6.98
CA PHE A 106 3.04 0.98 -6.97
C PHE A 106 2.40 0.75 -8.34
N ARG A 107 1.15 0.35 -8.34
CA ARG A 107 0.37 0.19 -9.55
C ARG A 107 0.19 1.53 -10.26
N GLU A 108 0.70 1.62 -11.49
CA GLU A 108 0.67 2.86 -12.29
C GLU A 108 -0.58 2.99 -13.17
N THR A 109 -1.29 1.88 -13.39
CA THR A 109 -2.43 1.82 -14.30
C THR A 109 -3.62 1.09 -13.70
N THR A 110 -4.82 1.43 -14.17
CA THR A 110 -6.04 0.70 -13.86
C THR A 110 -6.14 -0.65 -14.58
N ASP A 111 -5.29 -0.87 -15.58
CA ASP A 111 -5.38 -2.00 -16.51
C ASP A 111 -4.41 -3.15 -16.14
N ILE A 112 -4.29 -3.48 -14.87
CA ILE A 112 -3.66 -4.72 -14.43
C ILE A 112 -4.79 -5.73 -14.16
N PRO A 113 -5.17 -6.56 -15.15
CA PRO A 113 -6.47 -7.19 -15.12
C PRO A 113 -6.57 -8.40 -14.19
N VAL A 114 -5.54 -9.23 -14.10
CA VAL A 114 -5.63 -10.52 -13.39
C VAL A 114 -4.51 -10.69 -12.37
N ASN A 115 -3.29 -10.45 -12.77
CA ASN A 115 -2.11 -10.53 -11.91
C ASN A 115 -0.99 -9.66 -12.49
N TRP A 116 -0.02 -9.35 -11.65
CA TRP A 116 1.12 -8.54 -12.04
C TRP A 116 1.96 -9.20 -13.14
N GLU A 117 2.16 -10.52 -13.04
CA GLU A 117 2.94 -11.31 -14.01
C GLU A 117 2.34 -11.24 -15.42
N GLY A 118 1.03 -11.41 -15.54
CA GLY A 118 0.34 -11.36 -16.83
C GLY A 118 0.35 -9.99 -17.47
N ALA A 119 0.38 -8.91 -16.67
CA ALA A 119 0.35 -7.54 -17.17
C ALA A 119 1.75 -6.97 -17.46
N LEU A 120 2.72 -7.22 -16.58
CA LEU A 120 4.03 -6.56 -16.59
C LEU A 120 5.21 -7.56 -16.63
N GLY A 121 4.98 -8.85 -16.40
CA GLY A 121 5.99 -9.89 -16.37
C GLY A 121 6.31 -10.44 -14.98
N ALA A 122 7.12 -11.50 -14.95
CA ALA A 122 7.39 -12.26 -13.73
C ALA A 122 8.04 -11.45 -12.60
N ASP A 123 8.83 -10.44 -12.92
CA ASP A 123 9.49 -9.58 -11.93
C ASP A 123 8.52 -8.78 -11.06
N TYR A 124 7.27 -8.65 -11.49
CA TYR A 124 6.21 -7.90 -10.79
C TYR A 124 5.25 -8.78 -10.00
N SER A 125 5.40 -10.10 -10.06
CA SER A 125 4.55 -11.04 -9.33
C SER A 125 5.33 -11.66 -8.17
N VAL A 126 4.86 -11.44 -6.94
CA VAL A 126 5.45 -12.05 -5.75
C VAL A 126 4.63 -13.25 -5.33
N LYS A 127 5.27 -14.41 -5.37
CA LYS A 127 4.70 -15.67 -4.88
C LYS A 127 5.33 -16.02 -3.55
N VAL A 128 4.50 -16.38 -2.59
CA VAL A 128 4.90 -16.69 -1.21
C VAL A 128 4.45 -18.08 -0.81
N SER A 129 5.07 -18.60 0.25
CA SER A 129 4.64 -19.84 0.91
C SER A 129 3.80 -19.54 2.15
N ALA A 130 2.96 -20.48 2.53
CA ALA A 130 2.25 -20.43 3.81
C ALA A 130 3.27 -20.25 4.95
N GLY A 131 2.96 -19.37 5.88
CA GLY A 131 3.83 -19.04 7.02
C GLY A 131 4.79 -17.86 6.76
N ASN A 132 5.10 -17.53 5.48
CA ASN A 132 5.89 -16.34 5.17
C ASN A 132 5.18 -15.05 5.59
N LYS A 133 5.95 -13.97 5.73
CA LYS A 133 5.47 -12.61 5.99
C LYS A 133 6.09 -11.63 5.01
N LEU A 134 5.34 -10.59 4.70
CA LEU A 134 5.85 -9.41 4.00
C LEU A 134 6.45 -8.45 5.02
N HIS A 135 7.66 -8.00 4.77
CA HIS A 135 8.29 -6.86 5.40
C HIS A 135 8.43 -5.74 4.38
N VAL A 136 7.96 -4.54 4.69
CA VAL A 136 8.03 -3.41 3.77
C VAL A 136 8.44 -2.13 4.48
N SER A 137 9.49 -1.49 3.95
CA SER A 137 10.09 -0.25 4.46
C SER A 137 9.80 0.89 3.49
N PHE A 138 8.79 1.71 3.80
CA PHE A 138 8.43 2.83 2.92
C PHE A 138 9.46 3.96 2.94
N ASP A 139 10.24 4.10 4.00
CA ASP A 139 11.34 5.06 4.08
C ASP A 139 12.52 4.69 3.17
N LYS A 140 12.71 3.40 2.88
CA LYS A 140 13.76 2.90 1.97
C LYS A 140 13.24 2.58 0.57
N GLY A 141 11.92 2.48 0.39
CA GLY A 141 11.32 2.02 -0.86
C GLY A 141 11.54 0.54 -1.15
N THR A 142 11.76 -0.29 -0.13
CA THR A 142 12.12 -1.69 -0.28
C THR A 142 11.26 -2.62 0.59
N GLY A 143 11.30 -3.91 0.26
CA GLY A 143 10.68 -4.95 1.08
C GLY A 143 11.30 -6.32 0.81
N PHE A 144 10.89 -7.31 1.57
CA PHE A 144 11.30 -8.70 1.42
C PHE A 144 10.25 -9.65 2.01
N ILE A 145 10.40 -10.92 1.69
CA ILE A 145 9.58 -12.02 2.22
C ILE A 145 10.46 -12.93 3.07
N GLU A 146 9.99 -13.27 4.26
CA GLU A 146 10.63 -14.26 5.13
C GLU A 146 9.64 -15.28 5.69
#